data_f81cea916dfd4bc4eae19207d60a3c21
#
_entry.id   f81cea916dfd4bc4eae19207d60a3c21
#
_cell.length_a   1.000
_cell.length_b   1.000
_cell.length_c   1.000
_cell.angle_alpha   90.00
_cell.angle_beta   90.00
_cell.angle_gamma   90.00
#
_symmetry.space_group_name_H-M   'P 1'
#
loop_
_entity.id
_entity.type
_entity.pdbx_description
1 polymer ?
#
loop_
_entity_poly.entity_id
_entity_poly.type
_entity_poly.pdbx_seq_one_letter_code
_entity_poly.pdbx_strand_id
1 'polypeptide(L)'
;MATNDIIAIFDLDGTITRRDTYVAYLLGYLRHHPLVWRRLPFFALAATRWVGRPLDDTGMKVAALRAVFAGLDHARVEAWNDSFVPWCLRQLLRAGAKARIAAHRAAGHRLLLATASLDLYVHRLARELGFDQVLCTRVAWTADGRLAGGLDGGNLKGEAKLAAVRRAVSAWRAAPFVIAYSDHHADLPLLRWADRGVAVCPTRKLAAAAAAEDLAVENWG
;
A
#
# COMPACT_ATOMS: atom_id res chain seq x y z
N MET A 1 20.67 -26.92 11.28
CA MET A 1 20.87 -25.47 11.39
C MET A 1 19.50 -24.85 11.49
N ALA A 2 19.19 -24.14 12.56
CA ALA A 2 17.92 -23.44 12.69
C ALA A 2 17.85 -22.41 11.55
N THR A 3 16.91 -22.58 10.63
CA THR A 3 16.57 -21.53 9.66
C THR A 3 16.14 -20.34 10.50
N ASN A 4 16.94 -19.26 10.50
CA ASN A 4 16.53 -18.02 11.12
C ASN A 4 15.18 -17.64 10.50
N ASP A 5 14.12 -17.68 11.30
CA ASP A 5 12.81 -17.26 10.87
C ASP A 5 12.85 -15.75 10.58
N ILE A 6 13.10 -15.41 9.32
CA ILE A 6 13.15 -14.03 8.88
C ILE A 6 11.81 -13.66 8.28
N ILE A 7 11.29 -12.52 8.71
CA ILE A 7 10.12 -11.87 8.13
C ILE A 7 10.60 -10.63 7.38
N ALA A 8 10.36 -10.58 6.08
CA ALA A 8 10.62 -9.41 5.25
C ALA A 8 9.32 -8.64 5.01
N ILE A 9 9.25 -7.42 5.50
CA ILE A 9 8.09 -6.54 5.44
C ILE A 9 8.35 -5.47 4.38
N PHE A 10 7.43 -5.32 3.45
CA PHE A 10 7.53 -4.36 2.37
C PHE A 10 6.36 -3.38 2.39
N ASP A 11 6.66 -2.09 2.26
CA ASP A 11 5.69 -1.13 1.79
C ASP A 11 5.52 -1.25 0.26
N LEU A 12 4.42 -0.73 -0.28
CA LEU A 12 4.09 -0.84 -1.71
C LEU A 12 4.50 0.40 -2.50
N ASP A 13 3.85 1.52 -2.19
CA ASP A 13 3.88 2.72 -3.00
C ASP A 13 5.18 3.52 -2.80
N GLY A 14 5.96 3.73 -3.86
CA GLY A 14 7.29 4.33 -3.77
C GLY A 14 8.40 3.32 -3.41
N THR A 15 8.05 2.22 -2.76
CA THR A 15 8.97 1.15 -2.34
C THR A 15 9.04 0.02 -3.37
N ILE A 16 8.01 -0.82 -3.48
CA ILE A 16 7.91 -1.87 -4.50
C ILE A 16 7.61 -1.27 -5.87
N THR A 17 6.75 -0.27 -5.89
CA THR A 17 6.39 0.45 -7.12
C THR A 17 7.05 1.83 -7.17
N ARG A 18 7.26 2.34 -8.40
CA ARG A 18 7.89 3.66 -8.62
C ARG A 18 6.96 4.82 -8.32
N ARG A 19 5.64 4.58 -8.27
CA ARG A 19 4.59 5.59 -8.11
C ARG A 19 3.47 5.03 -7.24
N ASP A 20 2.65 5.93 -6.74
CA ASP A 20 1.44 5.62 -6.02
C ASP A 20 0.47 4.80 -6.88
N THR A 21 0.17 3.58 -6.42
CA THR A 21 -0.69 2.64 -7.12
C THR A 21 -2.16 3.02 -7.03
N TYR A 22 -2.59 3.68 -5.93
CA TYR A 22 -3.96 4.13 -5.79
C TYR A 22 -4.30 5.26 -6.78
N VAL A 23 -3.40 6.22 -6.93
CA VAL A 23 -3.55 7.29 -7.94
C VAL A 23 -3.59 6.68 -9.35
N ALA A 24 -2.71 5.72 -9.63
CA ALA A 24 -2.69 5.04 -10.92
C ALA A 24 -3.97 4.23 -11.17
N TYR A 25 -4.50 3.53 -10.14
CA TYR A 25 -5.74 2.77 -10.18
C TYR A 25 -6.93 3.66 -10.50
N LEU A 26 -7.03 4.78 -9.81
CA LEU A 26 -8.08 5.78 -9.97
C LEU A 26 -8.06 6.43 -11.36
N LEU A 27 -6.90 6.94 -11.77
CA LEU A 27 -6.76 7.62 -13.07
C LEU A 27 -6.94 6.65 -14.23
N GLY A 28 -6.44 5.43 -14.09
CA GLY A 28 -6.66 4.36 -15.06
C GLY A 28 -8.14 4.03 -15.21
N TYR A 29 -8.87 3.87 -14.10
CA TYR A 29 -10.31 3.63 -14.11
C TYR A 29 -11.08 4.76 -14.81
N LEU A 30 -10.80 6.00 -14.44
CA LEU A 30 -11.41 7.19 -15.06
C LEU A 30 -11.19 7.23 -16.56
N ARG A 31 -9.98 6.88 -17.02
CA ARG A 31 -9.65 6.87 -18.46
C ARG A 31 -10.47 5.84 -19.24
N HIS A 32 -10.72 4.67 -18.66
CA HIS A 32 -11.44 3.57 -19.32
C HIS A 32 -12.96 3.65 -19.14
N HIS A 33 -13.43 4.47 -18.19
CA HIS A 33 -14.86 4.62 -17.87
C HIS A 33 -15.30 6.09 -17.95
N PRO A 34 -15.38 6.69 -19.15
CA PRO A 34 -15.65 8.13 -19.33
C PRO A 34 -16.99 8.59 -18.73
N LEU A 35 -17.97 7.72 -18.59
CA LEU A 35 -19.25 8.06 -17.95
C LEU A 35 -19.09 8.46 -16.46
N VAL A 36 -18.03 8.03 -15.81
CA VAL A 36 -17.74 8.40 -14.41
C VAL A 36 -17.38 9.89 -14.30
N TRP A 37 -16.86 10.51 -15.36
CA TRP A 37 -16.58 11.94 -15.40
C TRP A 37 -17.82 12.80 -15.12
N ARG A 38 -19.01 12.30 -15.42
CA ARG A 38 -20.28 12.98 -15.11
C ARG A 38 -20.51 13.13 -13.60
N ARG A 39 -19.83 12.36 -12.75
CA ARG A 39 -19.89 12.44 -11.29
C ARG A 39 -18.91 13.45 -10.70
N LEU A 40 -17.90 13.89 -11.46
CA LEU A 40 -16.84 14.80 -10.97
C LEU A 40 -17.36 16.19 -10.56
N PRO A 41 -18.38 16.81 -11.20
CA PRO A 41 -18.93 18.07 -10.71
C PRO A 41 -19.51 17.97 -9.29
N PHE A 42 -20.15 16.85 -8.96
CA PHE A 42 -20.61 16.58 -7.60
C PHE A 42 -19.45 16.39 -6.61
N PHE A 43 -18.32 15.86 -7.10
CA PHE A 43 -17.09 15.75 -6.32
C PHE A 43 -16.47 17.10 -6.03
N ALA A 44 -16.39 18.00 -7.02
CA ALA A 44 -15.90 19.36 -6.84
C ALA A 44 -16.76 20.13 -5.82
N LEU A 45 -18.09 19.97 -5.89
CA LEU A 45 -19.00 20.55 -4.91
C LEU A 45 -18.84 19.95 -3.51
N ALA A 46 -18.58 18.63 -3.39
CA ALA A 46 -18.28 18.00 -2.12
C ALA A 46 -16.93 18.44 -1.57
N ALA A 47 -15.95 18.68 -2.43
CA ALA A 47 -14.62 19.18 -2.05
C ALA A 47 -14.68 20.61 -1.50
N THR A 48 -15.63 21.45 -1.91
CA THR A 48 -15.80 22.80 -1.35
C THR A 48 -16.20 22.80 0.13
N ARG A 49 -16.81 21.73 0.62
CA ARG A 49 -17.09 21.55 2.05
C ARG A 49 -15.83 21.33 2.91
N TRP A 50 -14.70 21.09 2.25
CA TRP A 50 -13.39 20.91 2.88
C TRP A 50 -12.51 22.16 2.73
N VAL A 51 -13.00 23.21 2.08
CA VAL A 51 -12.31 24.51 1.98
C VAL A 51 -12.13 25.07 3.39
N GLY A 52 -10.87 25.28 3.78
CA GLY A 52 -10.53 25.77 5.11
C GLY A 52 -10.21 24.70 6.17
N ARG A 53 -10.30 23.40 5.83
CA ARG A 53 -9.77 22.32 6.67
C ARG A 53 -8.48 21.79 6.05
N PRO A 54 -7.43 21.47 6.82
CA PRO A 54 -6.28 20.76 6.26
C PRO A 54 -6.78 19.42 5.72
N LEU A 55 -6.72 19.26 4.40
CA LEU A 55 -6.97 17.99 3.75
C LEU A 55 -5.85 17.04 4.18
N ASP A 56 -6.14 16.15 5.10
CA ASP A 56 -5.25 15.03 5.33
C ASP A 56 -5.32 14.04 4.15
N ASP A 57 -4.24 13.31 3.94
CA ASP A 57 -4.14 12.31 2.86
C ASP A 57 -5.31 11.31 2.88
N THR A 58 -5.88 11.02 4.05
CA THR A 58 -6.98 10.08 4.25
C THR A 58 -8.30 10.65 3.74
N GLY A 59 -8.58 11.92 4.04
CA GLY A 59 -9.79 12.59 3.56
C GLY A 59 -9.84 12.69 2.04
N MET A 60 -8.71 13.04 1.39
CA MET A 60 -8.61 13.05 -0.08
C MET A 60 -8.82 11.66 -0.68
N LYS A 61 -8.19 10.63 -0.09
CA LYS A 61 -8.34 9.24 -0.51
C LYS A 61 -9.81 8.80 -0.48
N VAL A 62 -10.50 9.03 0.63
CA VAL A 62 -11.91 8.68 0.81
C VAL A 62 -12.81 9.45 -0.15
N ALA A 63 -12.55 10.75 -0.35
CA ALA A 63 -13.31 11.56 -1.27
C ALA A 63 -13.19 11.05 -2.71
N ALA A 64 -11.98 10.71 -3.17
CA ALA A 64 -11.73 10.14 -4.48
C ALA A 64 -12.35 8.74 -4.63
N LEU A 65 -12.20 7.88 -3.62
CA LEU A 65 -12.84 6.56 -3.57
C LEU A 65 -14.36 6.67 -3.76
N ARG A 66 -15.00 7.56 -3.01
CA ARG A 66 -16.45 7.80 -3.09
C ARG A 66 -16.88 8.30 -4.46
N ALA A 67 -16.17 9.29 -5.01
CA ALA A 67 -16.53 9.89 -6.28
C ALA A 67 -16.48 8.90 -7.45
N VAL A 68 -15.45 8.05 -7.46
CA VAL A 68 -15.15 7.20 -8.62
C VAL A 68 -15.73 5.80 -8.48
N PHE A 69 -15.65 5.20 -7.29
CA PHE A 69 -15.92 3.78 -7.10
C PHE A 69 -17.20 3.48 -6.30
N ALA A 70 -17.82 4.46 -5.61
CA ALA A 70 -19.05 4.19 -4.85
C ALA A 70 -20.14 3.59 -5.73
N GLY A 71 -20.79 2.54 -5.23
CA GLY A 71 -21.85 1.81 -5.92
C GLY A 71 -21.35 0.74 -6.89
N LEU A 72 -20.04 0.56 -7.09
CA LEU A 72 -19.52 -0.59 -7.83
C LEU A 72 -19.70 -1.87 -6.99
N ASP A 73 -20.05 -2.96 -7.65
CA ASP A 73 -20.07 -4.30 -7.10
C ASP A 73 -18.71 -4.99 -7.25
N HIS A 74 -18.54 -6.14 -6.59
CA HIS A 74 -17.31 -6.92 -6.63
C HIS A 74 -16.91 -7.31 -8.06
N ALA A 75 -17.89 -7.69 -8.90
CA ALA A 75 -17.61 -8.13 -10.27
C ALA A 75 -16.97 -7.03 -11.12
N ARG A 76 -17.44 -5.79 -10.97
CA ARG A 76 -16.86 -4.64 -11.67
C ARG A 76 -15.47 -4.26 -11.17
N VAL A 77 -15.24 -4.39 -9.86
CA VAL A 77 -13.91 -4.18 -9.27
C VAL A 77 -12.94 -5.23 -9.80
N GLU A 78 -13.33 -6.50 -9.82
CA GLU A 78 -12.48 -7.58 -10.35
C GLU A 78 -12.23 -7.45 -11.86
N ALA A 79 -13.24 -7.10 -12.65
CA ALA A 79 -13.06 -6.83 -14.07
C ALA A 79 -12.04 -5.69 -14.34
N TRP A 80 -12.01 -4.67 -13.47
CA TRP A 80 -10.98 -3.64 -13.55
C TRP A 80 -9.61 -4.18 -13.12
N ASN A 81 -9.54 -5.00 -12.09
CA ASN A 81 -8.31 -5.62 -11.61
C ASN A 81 -7.66 -6.51 -12.68
N ASP A 82 -8.46 -7.17 -13.54
CA ASP A 82 -7.95 -7.98 -14.68
C ASP A 82 -7.06 -7.16 -15.63
N SER A 83 -7.35 -5.90 -15.79
CA SER A 83 -6.56 -4.97 -16.61
C SER A 83 -5.47 -4.27 -15.81
N PHE A 84 -5.80 -3.78 -14.62
CA PHE A 84 -4.92 -2.93 -13.82
C PHE A 84 -3.73 -3.69 -13.24
N VAL A 85 -3.95 -4.86 -12.63
CA VAL A 85 -2.86 -5.56 -11.91
C VAL A 85 -1.74 -5.99 -12.87
N PRO A 86 -2.00 -6.62 -14.03
CA PRO A 86 -0.93 -6.91 -14.98
C PRO A 86 -0.23 -5.67 -15.52
N TRP A 87 -0.97 -4.58 -15.74
CA TRP A 87 -0.40 -3.31 -16.14
C TRP A 87 0.53 -2.74 -15.05
N CYS A 88 0.08 -2.73 -13.80
CA CYS A 88 0.85 -2.24 -12.65
C CYS A 88 2.18 -2.99 -12.50
N LEU A 89 2.13 -4.33 -12.59
CA LEU A 89 3.33 -5.18 -12.50
C LEU A 89 4.32 -4.92 -13.64
N ARG A 90 3.84 -4.64 -14.85
CA ARG A 90 4.73 -4.35 -15.99
C ARG A 90 5.29 -2.92 -15.95
N GLN A 91 4.50 -1.93 -15.52
CA GLN A 91 4.83 -0.53 -15.71
C GLN A 91 5.38 0.15 -14.44
N LEU A 92 4.94 -0.28 -13.26
CA LEU A 92 5.25 0.40 -12.01
C LEU A 92 6.25 -0.36 -11.13
N LEU A 93 6.40 -1.68 -11.29
CA LEU A 93 7.29 -2.48 -10.45
C LEU A 93 8.75 -2.05 -10.64
N ARG A 94 9.46 -1.82 -9.53
CA ARG A 94 10.90 -1.57 -9.55
C ARG A 94 11.66 -2.88 -9.78
N ALA A 95 12.69 -2.85 -10.60
CA ALA A 95 13.54 -4.02 -10.87
C ALA A 95 14.21 -4.54 -9.59
N GLY A 96 14.73 -3.64 -8.76
CA GLY A 96 15.35 -3.98 -7.48
C GLY A 96 14.35 -4.59 -6.49
N ALA A 97 13.09 -4.12 -6.47
CA ALA A 97 12.03 -4.71 -5.64
C ALA A 97 11.76 -6.16 -6.05
N LYS A 98 11.63 -6.42 -7.36
CA LYS A 98 11.44 -7.77 -7.89
C LYS A 98 12.58 -8.70 -7.48
N ALA A 99 13.83 -8.25 -7.62
CA ALA A 99 15.01 -9.00 -7.25
C ALA A 99 15.06 -9.28 -5.74
N ARG A 100 14.75 -8.27 -4.92
CA ARG A 100 14.75 -8.39 -3.45
C ARG A 100 13.67 -9.36 -2.95
N ILE A 101 12.45 -9.27 -3.46
CA ILE A 101 11.36 -10.20 -3.16
C ILE A 101 11.76 -11.63 -3.54
N ALA A 102 12.32 -11.83 -4.75
CA ALA A 102 12.78 -13.14 -5.21
C ALA A 102 13.89 -13.71 -4.31
N ALA A 103 14.85 -12.89 -3.87
CA ALA A 103 15.93 -13.29 -2.97
C ALA A 103 15.39 -13.76 -1.61
N HIS A 104 14.45 -13.02 -1.00
CA HIS A 104 13.81 -13.44 0.26
C HIS A 104 13.06 -14.75 0.10
N ARG A 105 12.31 -14.92 -0.99
CA ARG A 105 11.59 -16.17 -1.28
C ARG A 105 12.55 -17.36 -1.43
N ALA A 106 13.62 -17.18 -2.21
CA ALA A 106 14.61 -18.22 -2.41
C ALA A 106 15.32 -18.63 -1.11
N ALA A 107 15.45 -17.69 -0.17
CA ALA A 107 15.98 -17.94 1.18
C ALA A 107 14.96 -18.54 2.16
N GLY A 108 13.70 -18.76 1.74
CA GLY A 108 12.65 -19.30 2.59
C GLY A 108 12.11 -18.31 3.64
N HIS A 109 12.35 -17.01 3.47
CA HIS A 109 11.83 -15.97 4.37
C HIS A 109 10.34 -15.76 4.14
N ARG A 110 9.61 -15.39 5.19
CA ARG A 110 8.21 -14.98 5.08
C ARG A 110 8.09 -13.55 4.57
N LEU A 111 7.14 -13.33 3.66
CA LEU A 111 6.91 -12.05 3.03
C LEU A 111 5.59 -11.43 3.50
N LEU A 112 5.67 -10.23 4.08
CA LEU A 112 4.53 -9.44 4.49
C LEU A 112 4.48 -8.14 3.69
N LEU A 113 3.37 -7.92 2.98
CA LEU A 113 3.07 -6.62 2.38
C LEU A 113 2.28 -5.78 3.38
N ALA A 114 2.77 -4.58 3.73
CA ALA A 114 2.10 -3.67 4.65
C ALA A 114 1.97 -2.28 4.00
N THR A 115 0.78 -1.92 3.56
CA THR A 115 0.56 -0.71 2.76
C THR A 115 -0.67 0.09 3.17
N ALA A 116 -0.61 1.40 2.99
CA ALA A 116 -1.78 2.27 3.09
C ALA A 116 -2.71 2.17 1.86
N SER A 117 -2.33 1.49 0.80
CA SER A 117 -3.15 1.28 -0.39
C SER A 117 -4.35 0.38 -0.11
N LEU A 118 -5.37 0.44 -0.99
CA LEU A 118 -6.68 -0.16 -0.76
C LEU A 118 -6.72 -1.65 -1.13
N ASP A 119 -7.46 -2.43 -0.36
CA ASP A 119 -7.71 -3.85 -0.57
C ASP A 119 -8.37 -4.18 -1.91
N LEU A 120 -8.94 -3.20 -2.61
CA LEU A 120 -9.57 -3.37 -3.92
C LEU A 120 -8.69 -4.13 -4.92
N TYR A 121 -7.39 -3.93 -4.91
CA TYR A 121 -6.43 -4.52 -5.86
C TYR A 121 -5.18 -5.10 -5.17
N VAL A 122 -4.89 -4.67 -3.94
CA VAL A 122 -3.62 -5.01 -3.24
C VAL A 122 -3.49 -6.50 -2.99
N HIS A 123 -4.57 -7.20 -2.61
CA HIS A 123 -4.53 -8.64 -2.39
C HIS A 123 -4.16 -9.43 -3.64
N ARG A 124 -4.70 -9.01 -4.79
CA ARG A 124 -4.39 -9.65 -6.07
C ARG A 124 -2.94 -9.35 -6.49
N LEU A 125 -2.50 -8.09 -6.36
CA LEU A 125 -1.12 -7.69 -6.65
C LEU A 125 -0.11 -8.45 -5.77
N ALA A 126 -0.39 -8.57 -4.49
CA ALA A 126 0.46 -9.29 -3.54
C ALA A 126 0.56 -10.79 -3.86
N ARG A 127 -0.55 -11.41 -4.28
CA ARG A 127 -0.58 -12.81 -4.72
C ARG A 127 0.33 -13.03 -5.93
N GLU A 128 0.26 -12.15 -6.93
CA GLU A 128 1.13 -12.22 -8.12
C GLU A 128 2.62 -12.04 -7.77
N LEU A 129 2.93 -11.25 -6.73
CA LEU A 129 4.28 -11.05 -6.23
C LEU A 129 4.72 -12.16 -5.26
N GLY A 130 3.80 -13.02 -4.82
CA GLY A 130 4.07 -14.16 -3.94
C GLY A 130 4.27 -13.79 -2.48
N PHE A 131 3.52 -12.80 -1.97
CA PHE A 131 3.47 -12.49 -0.55
C PHE A 131 2.65 -13.50 0.23
N ASP A 132 3.10 -13.85 1.43
CA ASP A 132 2.42 -14.80 2.31
C ASP A 132 1.27 -14.14 3.07
N GLN A 133 1.41 -12.84 3.38
CA GLN A 133 0.40 -12.07 4.09
C GLN A 133 0.34 -10.62 3.58
N VAL A 134 -0.84 -10.04 3.72
CA VAL A 134 -1.14 -8.66 3.31
C VAL A 134 -1.83 -7.92 4.44
N LEU A 135 -1.31 -6.75 4.76
CA LEU A 135 -1.95 -5.74 5.60
C LEU A 135 -2.15 -4.49 4.75
N CYS A 136 -3.40 -4.10 4.53
CA CYS A 136 -3.74 -2.95 3.69
C CYS A 136 -4.94 -2.19 4.25
N THR A 137 -5.20 -1.01 3.73
CA THR A 137 -6.39 -0.23 4.08
C THR A 137 -7.62 -0.89 3.46
N ARG A 138 -8.62 -1.18 4.30
CA ARG A 138 -9.87 -1.82 3.85
C ARG A 138 -10.90 -0.79 3.43
N VAL A 139 -11.65 -1.09 2.36
CA VAL A 139 -12.82 -0.29 1.95
C VAL A 139 -14.09 -0.84 2.57
N ALA A 140 -15.06 0.04 2.81
CA ALA A 140 -16.37 -0.34 3.31
C ALA A 140 -17.28 -0.80 2.17
N TRP A 141 -17.97 -1.92 2.40
CA TRP A 141 -19.00 -2.46 1.52
C TRP A 141 -20.37 -2.34 2.18
N THR A 142 -21.40 -2.10 1.38
CA THR A 142 -22.80 -2.12 1.83
C THR A 142 -23.29 -3.56 1.96
N ALA A 143 -24.43 -3.77 2.64
CA ALA A 143 -25.00 -5.10 2.82
C ALA A 143 -25.41 -5.78 1.49
N ASP A 144 -25.70 -4.98 0.45
CA ASP A 144 -26.00 -5.47 -0.91
C ASP A 144 -24.74 -5.63 -1.78
N GLY A 145 -23.53 -5.64 -1.18
CA GLY A 145 -22.27 -5.94 -1.86
C GLY A 145 -21.75 -4.84 -2.79
N ARG A 146 -22.06 -3.57 -2.49
CA ARG A 146 -21.56 -2.41 -3.24
C ARG A 146 -20.56 -1.61 -2.44
N LEU A 147 -19.60 -0.96 -3.10
CA LEU A 147 -18.66 -0.04 -2.45
C LEU A 147 -19.42 1.14 -1.83
N ALA A 148 -19.29 1.29 -0.51
CA ALA A 148 -19.94 2.37 0.23
C ALA A 148 -19.24 3.74 0.03
N GLY A 149 -18.03 3.74 -0.53
CA GLY A 149 -17.21 4.96 -0.73
C GLY A 149 -16.59 5.49 0.55
N GLY A 150 -16.33 4.62 1.52
CA GLY A 150 -15.63 4.89 2.78
C GLY A 150 -14.63 3.79 3.10
N LEU A 151 -13.93 3.92 4.23
CA LEU A 151 -13.02 2.89 4.74
C LEU A 151 -13.72 2.05 5.81
N ASP A 152 -13.39 0.77 5.87
CA ASP A 152 -13.71 -0.11 6.98
C ASP A 152 -12.54 -0.10 7.96
N GLY A 153 -12.67 0.69 9.01
CA GLY A 153 -11.58 1.01 9.94
C GLY A 153 -10.80 2.26 9.51
N GLY A 154 -9.53 2.31 9.86
CA GLY A 154 -8.65 3.44 9.57
C GLY A 154 -7.76 3.24 8.34
N ASN A 155 -7.08 4.31 7.94
CA ASN A 155 -6.00 4.25 6.95
C ASN A 155 -4.76 3.58 7.56
N LEU A 156 -4.23 2.55 6.94
CA LEU A 156 -3.08 1.78 7.43
C LEU A 156 -1.76 2.52 7.16
N LYS A 157 -1.53 3.63 7.88
CA LYS A 157 -0.36 4.50 7.72
C LYS A 157 0.28 4.81 9.08
N GLY A 158 1.60 4.95 9.12
CA GLY A 158 2.33 5.35 10.32
C GLY A 158 2.16 4.38 11.49
N GLU A 159 1.80 4.88 12.67
CA GLU A 159 1.61 4.08 13.89
C GLU A 159 0.54 2.98 13.72
N ALA A 160 -0.52 3.23 12.96
CA ALA A 160 -1.53 2.21 12.66
C ALA A 160 -0.95 1.04 11.87
N LYS A 161 -0.04 1.33 10.92
CA LYS A 161 0.70 0.30 10.17
C LYS A 161 1.61 -0.50 11.11
N LEU A 162 2.41 0.17 11.92
CA LEU A 162 3.28 -0.49 12.91
C LEU A 162 2.46 -1.39 13.85
N ALA A 163 1.38 -0.89 14.41
CA ALA A 163 0.53 -1.68 15.32
C ALA A 163 -0.06 -2.93 14.65
N ALA A 164 -0.49 -2.83 13.40
CA ALA A 164 -1.00 -3.97 12.63
C ALA A 164 0.11 -4.98 12.31
N VAL A 165 1.28 -4.51 11.91
CA VAL A 165 2.47 -5.34 11.64
C VAL A 165 2.89 -6.10 12.89
N ARG A 166 3.01 -5.43 14.05
CA ARG A 166 3.38 -6.06 15.32
C ARG A 166 2.43 -7.20 15.69
N ARG A 167 1.12 -7.00 15.54
CA ARG A 167 0.12 -8.07 15.77
C ARG A 167 0.28 -9.24 14.81
N ALA A 168 0.53 -8.99 13.53
CA ALA A 168 0.72 -10.03 12.53
C ALA A 168 2.00 -10.85 12.80
N VAL A 169 3.11 -10.16 13.09
CA VAL A 169 4.41 -10.80 13.38
C VAL A 169 4.32 -11.66 14.62
N SER A 170 3.71 -11.18 15.71
CA SER A 170 3.54 -11.98 16.95
C SER A 170 2.67 -13.22 16.77
N ALA A 171 1.74 -13.20 15.80
CA ALA A 171 0.93 -14.38 15.50
C ALA A 171 1.69 -15.47 14.71
N TRP A 172 2.81 -15.13 14.06
CA TRP A 172 3.56 -16.11 13.27
C TRP A 172 4.54 -16.94 14.09
N ARG A 173 5.36 -16.30 14.93
CA ARG A 173 6.27 -16.97 15.89
C ARG A 173 6.81 -16.02 16.96
N ALA A 174 7.34 -16.60 18.04
CA ALA A 174 8.08 -15.85 19.04
C ALA A 174 9.45 -15.41 18.47
N ALA A 175 9.73 -14.10 18.48
CA ALA A 175 11.01 -13.47 18.17
C ALA A 175 11.64 -13.81 16.79
N PRO A 176 10.93 -13.61 15.66
CA PRO A 176 11.56 -13.68 14.35
C PRO A 176 12.50 -12.48 14.13
N PHE A 177 13.51 -12.62 13.27
CA PHE A 177 14.29 -11.49 12.79
C PHE A 177 13.48 -10.72 11.73
N VAL A 178 13.24 -9.46 11.94
CA VAL A 178 12.38 -8.63 11.10
C VAL A 178 13.21 -7.68 10.24
N ILE A 179 13.01 -7.70 8.93
CA ILE A 179 13.56 -6.73 7.99
C ILE A 179 12.40 -5.92 7.41
N ALA A 180 12.47 -4.59 7.47
CA ALA A 180 11.43 -3.71 6.92
C ALA A 180 11.98 -2.78 5.84
N TYR A 181 11.23 -2.61 4.75
CA TYR A 181 11.55 -1.80 3.59
C TYR A 181 10.47 -0.74 3.36
N SER A 182 10.84 0.54 3.33
CA SER A 182 9.92 1.63 2.98
C SER A 182 10.67 2.84 2.39
N ASP A 183 9.97 3.64 1.56
CA ASP A 183 10.47 4.90 0.98
C ASP A 183 10.03 6.13 1.78
N HIS A 184 9.01 6.01 2.63
CA HIS A 184 8.29 7.15 3.18
C HIS A 184 8.49 7.34 4.68
N HIS A 185 8.68 8.61 5.11
CA HIS A 185 8.92 8.97 6.52
C HIS A 185 7.78 8.57 7.48
N ALA A 186 6.55 8.39 7.00
CA ALA A 186 5.46 7.91 7.84
C ALA A 186 5.72 6.50 8.39
N ASP A 187 6.56 5.71 7.72
CA ASP A 187 6.93 4.36 8.13
C ASP A 187 8.22 4.31 8.99
N LEU A 188 8.77 5.47 9.34
CA LEU A 188 9.93 5.54 10.25
C LEU A 188 9.72 4.77 11.56
N PRO A 189 8.52 4.80 12.20
CA PRO A 189 8.28 3.94 13.36
C PRO A 189 8.43 2.44 13.05
N LEU A 190 8.01 1.98 11.88
CA LEU A 190 8.18 0.59 11.44
C LEU A 190 9.66 0.25 11.19
N LEU A 191 10.38 1.15 10.50
CA LEU A 191 11.81 0.96 10.22
C LEU A 191 12.66 0.90 11.49
N ARG A 192 12.33 1.72 12.49
CA ARG A 192 12.99 1.72 13.81
C ARG A 192 12.67 0.47 14.64
N TRP A 193 11.46 -0.04 14.52
CA TRP A 193 11.03 -1.22 15.26
C TRP A 193 11.62 -2.52 14.70
N ALA A 194 11.86 -2.60 13.40
CA ALA A 194 12.44 -3.76 12.75
C ALA A 194 13.91 -3.96 13.22
N ASP A 195 14.34 -5.23 13.28
CA ASP A 195 15.76 -5.54 13.57
C ASP A 195 16.70 -4.95 12.51
N ARG A 196 16.18 -4.81 11.27
CA ARG A 196 16.86 -4.11 10.18
C ARG A 196 15.84 -3.27 9.39
N GLY A 197 15.87 -1.95 9.58
CA GLY A 197 15.15 -0.99 8.75
C GLY A 197 15.97 -0.60 7.53
N VAL A 198 15.34 -0.59 6.35
CA VAL A 198 15.97 -0.21 5.08
C VAL A 198 15.11 0.87 4.40
N ALA A 199 15.70 2.05 4.23
CA ALA A 199 15.09 3.14 3.48
C ALA A 199 15.33 2.94 1.98
N VAL A 200 14.28 2.67 1.22
CA VAL A 200 14.35 2.37 -0.22
C VAL A 200 13.99 3.59 -1.03
N CYS A 201 14.88 4.09 -1.88
CA CYS A 201 14.62 5.28 -2.69
C CYS A 201 13.93 6.39 -1.88
N PRO A 202 14.44 6.77 -0.69
CA PRO A 202 13.68 7.49 0.32
C PRO A 202 13.26 8.88 -0.11
N THR A 203 12.07 9.30 0.34
CA THR A 203 11.67 10.71 0.30
C THR A 203 12.68 11.57 1.06
N ARG A 204 12.76 12.88 0.74
CA ARG A 204 13.69 13.80 1.42
C ARG A 204 13.63 13.74 2.95
N LYS A 205 12.42 13.62 3.51
CA LYS A 205 12.22 13.52 4.96
C LYS A 205 12.76 12.20 5.53
N LEU A 206 12.52 11.08 4.83
CA LEU A 206 13.07 9.80 5.27
C LEU A 206 14.59 9.73 5.08
N ALA A 207 15.12 10.29 3.98
CA ALA A 207 16.57 10.34 3.75
C ALA A 207 17.31 11.12 4.88
N ALA A 208 16.74 12.25 5.31
CA ALA A 208 17.29 13.01 6.43
C ALA A 208 17.26 12.20 7.76
N ALA A 209 16.15 11.51 8.03
CA ALA A 209 16.03 10.65 9.21
C ALA A 209 16.99 9.45 9.13
N ALA A 210 17.11 8.82 7.97
CA ALA A 210 18.00 7.68 7.75
C ALA A 210 19.47 8.05 7.99
N ALA A 211 19.89 9.23 7.52
CA ALA A 211 21.25 9.74 7.76
C ALA A 211 21.51 10.06 9.26
N ALA A 212 20.49 10.56 9.97
CA ALA A 212 20.59 10.89 11.39
C ALA A 212 20.62 9.64 12.30
N GLU A 213 20.02 8.53 11.85
CA GLU A 213 19.81 7.32 12.63
C GLU A 213 20.61 6.11 12.10
N ASP A 214 21.50 6.34 11.14
CA ASP A 214 22.33 5.30 10.50
C ASP A 214 21.53 4.12 9.91
N LEU A 215 20.32 4.42 9.37
CA LEU A 215 19.52 3.41 8.69
C LEU A 215 20.13 3.08 7.32
N ALA A 216 20.08 1.81 6.96
CA ALA A 216 20.50 1.37 5.63
C ALA A 216 19.67 2.05 4.53
N VAL A 217 20.32 2.51 3.46
CA VAL A 217 19.66 3.13 2.30
C VAL A 217 19.95 2.30 1.06
N GLU A 218 18.90 1.95 0.33
CA GLU A 218 19.02 1.21 -0.93
C GLU A 218 18.31 1.96 -2.07
N ASN A 219 18.87 1.86 -3.28
CA ASN A 219 18.24 2.36 -4.51
C ASN A 219 17.84 1.17 -5.39
N TRP A 220 16.56 1.04 -5.69
CA TRP A 220 16.03 -0.07 -6.47
C TRP A 220 15.68 0.29 -7.92
N GLY A 221 16.07 1.45 -8.40
CA GLY A 221 15.90 1.91 -9.80
C GLY A 221 14.56 2.55 -10.11
#